data_2ef0c5fae24c2c8862465eedcc251b19
#
_entry.id   2ef0c5fae24c2c8862465eedcc251b19
#
_cell.length_a   1.000
_cell.length_b   1.000
_cell.length_c   1.000
_cell.angle_alpha   90.00
_cell.angle_beta   90.00
_cell.angle_gamma   90.00
#
_symmetry.space_group_name_H-M   'P 1'
#
loop_
_entity.id
_entity.type
_entity.pdbx_description
1 polymer ?
#
loop_
_entity_poly.entity_id
_entity_poly.type
_entity_poly.pdbx_seq_one_letter_code
_entity_poly.pdbx_strand_id
1 'polypeptide(L)'
;MEAARFNPTWQQALGRGLYHGVLASVAGGLLILLSWAAHGAPPTWCWPVLALLPPLAGALTGLLLNRRNGTEIDARGIRTVTPFAQDVEPWSRVVDLRAERRGARTVVSVYLDSGASVQLRAPYSGELFAADPQFEMKLFALSHLWRSHRFGGLPT
;
A
#
# COMPACT_ATOMS: atom_id res chain seq x y z
N MET A 1 25.80 5.68 3.47
CA MET A 1 24.50 5.58 4.14
C MET A 1 23.72 4.44 3.49
N GLU A 2 23.34 3.44 4.26
CA GLU A 2 22.57 2.32 3.74
C GLU A 2 21.15 2.78 3.37
N ALA A 3 20.67 2.38 2.22
CA ALA A 3 19.31 2.74 1.78
C ALA A 3 18.28 2.04 2.69
N ALA A 4 17.42 2.82 3.32
CA ALA A 4 16.34 2.28 4.14
C ALA A 4 15.12 2.01 3.25
N ARG A 5 14.59 0.77 3.32
CA ARG A 5 13.42 0.36 2.55
C ARG A 5 12.24 0.04 3.46
N PHE A 6 11.12 0.70 3.23
CA PHE A 6 9.87 0.50 3.94
C PHE A 6 8.88 -0.20 3.00
N ASN A 7 8.52 -1.42 3.34
CA ASN A 7 7.55 -2.23 2.60
C ASN A 7 6.27 -2.40 3.42
N PRO A 8 5.12 -2.58 2.76
CA PRO A 8 3.89 -3.00 3.42
C PRO A 8 4.09 -4.34 4.14
N THR A 9 3.39 -4.54 5.25
CA THR A 9 3.40 -5.83 5.94
C THR A 9 2.74 -6.91 5.08
N TRP A 10 3.04 -8.18 5.36
CA TRP A 10 2.40 -9.29 4.64
C TRP A 10 0.88 -9.31 4.83
N GLN A 11 0.41 -8.90 6.03
CA GLN A 11 -1.02 -8.79 6.34
C GLN A 11 -1.69 -7.71 5.49
N GLN A 12 -1.04 -6.55 5.31
CA GLN A 12 -1.52 -5.47 4.46
C GLN A 12 -1.59 -5.89 2.99
N ALA A 13 -0.58 -6.61 2.52
CA ALA A 13 -0.53 -7.13 1.15
C ALA A 13 -1.62 -8.17 0.91
N LEU A 14 -1.79 -9.12 1.85
CA LEU A 14 -2.82 -10.14 1.81
C LEU A 14 -4.22 -9.54 1.85
N GLY A 15 -4.49 -8.65 2.83
CA GLY A 15 -5.81 -8.04 3.00
C GLY A 15 -6.25 -7.24 1.78
N ARG A 16 -5.32 -6.51 1.15
CA ARG A 16 -5.62 -5.78 -0.08
C ARG A 16 -5.94 -6.72 -1.24
N GLY A 17 -5.21 -7.83 -1.37
CA GLY A 17 -5.47 -8.84 -2.38
C GLY A 17 -6.81 -9.54 -2.16
N LEU A 18 -7.10 -9.97 -0.92
CA LEU A 18 -8.37 -10.57 -0.55
C LEU A 18 -9.55 -9.64 -0.85
N TYR A 19 -9.44 -8.35 -0.51
CA TYR A 19 -10.48 -7.38 -0.80
C TYR A 19 -10.85 -7.34 -2.29
N HIS A 20 -9.86 -7.28 -3.18
CA HIS A 20 -10.12 -7.28 -4.63
C HIS A 20 -10.68 -8.63 -5.11
N GLY A 21 -10.20 -9.73 -4.54
CA GLY A 21 -10.71 -11.06 -4.86
C GLY A 21 -12.18 -11.25 -4.45
N VAL A 22 -12.57 -10.80 -3.25
CA VAL A 22 -13.96 -10.82 -2.79
C VAL A 22 -14.85 -9.94 -3.67
N LEU A 23 -14.40 -8.73 -4.03
CA LEU A 23 -15.11 -7.87 -4.97
C LEU A 23 -15.34 -8.55 -6.31
N ALA A 24 -14.33 -9.24 -6.84
CA ALA A 24 -14.44 -10.00 -8.08
C ALA A 24 -15.45 -11.16 -7.94
N SER A 25 -15.48 -11.85 -6.80
CA SER A 25 -16.49 -12.89 -6.51
C SER A 25 -17.91 -12.33 -6.50
N VAL A 26 -18.11 -11.20 -5.82
CA VAL A 26 -19.43 -10.53 -5.78
C VAL A 26 -19.88 -10.10 -7.16
N ALA A 27 -18.99 -9.44 -7.92
CA ALA A 27 -19.29 -9.02 -9.29
C ALA A 27 -19.62 -10.22 -10.20
N GLY A 28 -18.82 -11.30 -10.12
CA GLY A 28 -19.07 -12.54 -10.85
C GLY A 28 -20.39 -13.20 -10.46
N GLY A 29 -20.73 -13.22 -9.16
CA GLY A 29 -22.01 -13.71 -8.66
C GLY A 29 -23.20 -12.95 -9.22
N LEU A 30 -23.11 -11.61 -9.24
CA LEU A 30 -24.16 -10.76 -9.85
C LEU A 30 -24.31 -11.05 -11.34
N LEU A 31 -23.23 -11.23 -12.08
CA LEU A 31 -23.29 -11.57 -13.49
C LEU A 31 -23.93 -12.95 -13.72
N ILE A 32 -23.61 -13.94 -12.90
CA ILE A 32 -24.25 -15.26 -12.98
C ILE A 32 -25.75 -15.16 -12.69
N LEU A 33 -26.16 -14.40 -11.67
CA LEU A 33 -27.56 -14.20 -11.34
C LEU A 33 -28.34 -13.50 -12.47
N LEU A 34 -27.73 -12.50 -13.10
CA LEU A 34 -28.32 -11.84 -14.25
C LEU A 34 -28.45 -12.78 -15.45
N SER A 35 -27.42 -13.61 -15.71
CA SER A 35 -27.46 -14.58 -16.80
C SER A 35 -28.48 -15.70 -16.56
N TRP A 36 -28.70 -16.07 -15.30
CA TRP A 36 -29.68 -17.06 -14.91
C TRP A 36 -31.10 -16.69 -15.38
N ALA A 37 -31.48 -15.42 -15.24
CA ALA A 37 -32.78 -14.93 -15.70
C ALA A 37 -33.00 -15.13 -17.21
N ALA A 38 -31.92 -15.11 -18.01
CA ALA A 38 -31.96 -15.23 -19.45
C ALA A 38 -31.70 -16.64 -20.00
N HIS A 39 -30.88 -17.45 -19.30
CA HIS A 39 -30.34 -18.69 -19.86
C HIS A 39 -30.60 -19.95 -18.99
N GLY A 40 -31.30 -19.82 -17.87
CA GLY A 40 -31.57 -20.90 -16.93
C GLY A 40 -30.51 -21.06 -15.85
N ALA A 41 -30.75 -22.02 -14.93
CA ALA A 41 -29.94 -22.20 -13.72
C ALA A 41 -28.49 -22.57 -14.05
N PRO A 42 -27.48 -21.88 -13.43
CA PRO A 42 -26.09 -22.22 -13.62
C PRO A 42 -25.77 -23.57 -12.97
N PRO A 43 -24.75 -24.30 -13.44
CA PRO A 43 -24.27 -25.52 -12.82
C PRO A 43 -23.86 -25.26 -11.36
N THR A 44 -24.15 -26.21 -10.46
CA THR A 44 -23.92 -26.06 -9.02
C THR A 44 -22.45 -25.85 -8.65
N TRP A 45 -21.52 -26.35 -9.44
CA TRP A 45 -20.08 -26.18 -9.24
C TRP A 45 -19.58 -24.74 -9.44
N CYS A 46 -20.33 -23.88 -10.16
CA CYS A 46 -19.96 -22.49 -10.36
C CYS A 46 -19.86 -21.71 -9.04
N TRP A 47 -20.74 -22.01 -8.08
CA TRP A 47 -20.79 -21.29 -6.82
C TRP A 47 -19.53 -21.47 -5.94
N PRO A 48 -19.08 -22.70 -5.64
CA PRO A 48 -17.85 -22.87 -4.88
C PRO A 48 -16.62 -22.36 -5.62
N VAL A 49 -16.56 -22.51 -6.94
CA VAL A 49 -15.45 -21.94 -7.74
C VAL A 49 -15.41 -20.42 -7.63
N LEU A 50 -16.56 -19.77 -7.78
CA LEU A 50 -16.66 -18.32 -7.68
C LEU A 50 -16.38 -17.81 -6.25
N ALA A 51 -16.77 -18.56 -5.23
CA ALA A 51 -16.53 -18.19 -3.84
C ALA A 51 -15.06 -18.34 -3.43
N LEU A 52 -14.32 -19.28 -3.98
CA LEU A 52 -12.97 -19.60 -3.54
C LEU A 52 -11.88 -19.09 -4.47
N LEU A 53 -12.04 -19.24 -5.78
CA LEU A 53 -10.95 -18.97 -6.73
C LEU A 53 -10.55 -17.48 -6.81
N PRO A 54 -11.47 -16.50 -6.93
CA PRO A 54 -11.06 -15.11 -6.99
C PRO A 54 -10.45 -14.59 -5.67
N PRO A 55 -10.95 -14.92 -4.45
CA PRO A 55 -10.29 -14.55 -3.22
C PRO A 55 -8.89 -15.16 -3.07
N LEU A 56 -8.70 -16.41 -3.43
CA LEU A 56 -7.38 -17.07 -3.40
C LEU A 56 -6.42 -16.44 -4.42
N ALA A 57 -6.87 -16.23 -5.65
CA ALA A 57 -6.08 -15.55 -6.67
C ALA A 57 -5.74 -14.11 -6.25
N GLY A 58 -6.72 -13.39 -5.67
CA GLY A 58 -6.52 -12.06 -5.12
C GLY A 58 -5.50 -12.04 -3.98
N ALA A 59 -5.59 -12.98 -3.04
CA ALA A 59 -4.63 -13.11 -1.95
C ALA A 59 -3.21 -13.36 -2.47
N LEU A 60 -3.05 -14.28 -3.42
CA LEU A 60 -1.75 -14.60 -4.02
C LEU A 60 -1.16 -13.40 -4.77
N THR A 61 -1.95 -12.75 -5.62
CA THR A 61 -1.51 -11.55 -6.34
C THR A 61 -1.19 -10.40 -5.39
N GLY A 62 -1.98 -10.23 -4.33
CA GLY A 62 -1.71 -9.27 -3.26
C GLY A 62 -0.36 -9.49 -2.61
N LEU A 63 -0.05 -10.73 -2.23
CA LEU A 63 1.23 -11.08 -1.63
C LEU A 63 2.41 -10.88 -2.59
N LEU A 64 2.25 -11.23 -3.86
CA LEU A 64 3.34 -11.14 -4.84
C LEU A 64 3.59 -9.70 -5.32
N LEU A 65 2.54 -8.94 -5.60
CA LEU A 65 2.66 -7.61 -6.20
C LEU A 65 2.71 -6.50 -5.16
N ASN A 66 1.83 -6.52 -4.15
CA ASN A 66 1.77 -5.42 -3.19
C ASN A 66 2.97 -5.38 -2.22
N ARG A 67 3.65 -6.50 -1.95
CA ARG A 67 4.89 -6.50 -1.18
C ARG A 67 6.06 -5.84 -1.91
N ARG A 68 6.00 -5.74 -3.24
CA ARG A 68 7.00 -5.04 -4.05
C ARG A 68 6.81 -3.53 -4.04
N ASN A 69 5.62 -3.06 -3.69
CA ASN A 69 5.35 -1.63 -3.52
C ASN A 69 5.97 -1.17 -2.20
N GLY A 70 6.84 -0.19 -2.26
CA GLY A 70 7.50 0.31 -1.06
C GLY A 70 7.96 1.74 -1.21
N THR A 71 8.55 2.25 -0.14
CA THR A 71 9.26 3.53 -0.14
C THR A 71 10.72 3.22 0.18
N GLU A 72 11.61 3.62 -0.68
CA GLU A 72 13.05 3.57 -0.47
C GLU A 72 13.55 4.97 -0.15
N ILE A 73 14.43 5.06 0.83
CA ILE A 73 15.03 6.31 1.26
C ILE A 73 16.54 6.15 1.12
N ASP A 74 17.12 6.97 0.30
CA ASP A 74 18.56 7.00 0.09
C ASP A 74 19.14 8.40 0.32
N ALA A 75 20.43 8.58 0.09
CA ALA A 75 21.10 9.87 0.21
C ALA A 75 20.57 10.92 -0.79
N ARG A 76 19.90 10.51 -1.86
CA ARG A 76 19.39 11.39 -2.91
C ARG A 76 17.99 11.92 -2.62
N GLY A 77 17.17 11.12 -1.93
CA GLY A 77 15.79 11.49 -1.65
C GLY A 77 14.90 10.33 -1.25
N ILE A 78 13.61 10.57 -1.39
CA ILE A 78 12.56 9.59 -1.15
C ILE A 78 12.12 9.01 -2.49
N ARG A 79 12.31 7.72 -2.66
CA ARG A 79 11.90 6.99 -3.85
C ARG A 79 10.64 6.18 -3.59
N THR A 80 9.59 6.45 -4.32
CA THR A 80 8.39 5.60 -4.33
C THR A 80 8.58 4.49 -5.36
N VAL A 81 8.68 3.24 -4.90
CA VAL A 81 8.86 2.08 -5.77
C VAL A 81 7.50 1.43 -6.03
N THR A 82 7.11 1.39 -7.30
CA THR A 82 5.97 0.61 -7.78
C THR A 82 6.42 -0.35 -8.88
N PRO A 83 5.66 -1.41 -9.22
CA PRO A 83 6.05 -2.33 -10.30
C PRO A 83 6.21 -1.66 -11.67
N PHE A 84 5.59 -0.49 -11.88
CA PHE A 84 5.50 0.15 -13.19
C PHE A 84 6.13 1.55 -13.24
N ALA A 85 6.46 2.15 -12.10
CA ALA A 85 7.03 3.49 -12.04
C ALA A 85 7.91 3.66 -10.80
N GLN A 86 8.95 4.44 -10.95
CA GLN A 86 9.78 4.88 -9.83
C GLN A 86 9.80 6.41 -9.86
N ASP A 87 9.33 7.01 -8.78
CA ASP A 87 9.31 8.45 -8.62
C ASP A 87 10.29 8.83 -7.50
N VAL A 88 11.14 9.81 -7.75
CA VAL A 88 12.18 10.23 -6.81
C VAL A 88 11.98 11.69 -6.47
N GLU A 89 11.65 11.95 -5.20
CA GLU A 89 11.59 13.31 -4.67
C GLU A 89 12.88 13.62 -3.92
N PRO A 90 13.71 14.55 -4.41
CA PRO A 90 14.97 14.90 -3.77
C PRO A 90 14.74 15.59 -2.42
N TRP A 91 15.64 15.37 -1.47
CA TRP A 91 15.54 15.95 -0.12
C TRP A 91 15.43 17.47 -0.12
N SER A 92 16.06 18.14 -1.10
CA SER A 92 16.01 19.60 -1.24
C SER A 92 14.59 20.16 -1.43
N ARG A 93 13.66 19.34 -1.98
CA ARG A 93 12.27 19.74 -2.21
C ARG A 93 11.35 19.35 -1.04
N VAL A 94 11.82 18.54 -0.11
CA VAL A 94 11.01 18.09 1.03
C VAL A 94 11.02 19.14 2.13
N VAL A 95 9.87 19.75 2.38
CA VAL A 95 9.69 20.78 3.42
C VAL A 95 9.28 20.17 4.75
N ASP A 96 8.38 19.20 4.72
CA ASP A 96 7.82 18.58 5.93
C ASP A 96 7.37 17.13 5.70
N LEU A 97 7.28 16.39 6.78
CA LEU A 97 6.85 15.00 6.84
C LEU A 97 5.83 14.84 7.95
N ARG A 98 4.60 14.43 7.62
CA ARG A 98 3.54 14.27 8.61
C ARG A 98 2.79 12.96 8.44
N ALA A 99 2.39 12.39 9.57
CA ALA A 99 1.40 11.33 9.58
C ALA A 99 0.01 11.96 9.54
N GLU A 100 -0.79 11.57 8.57
CA GLU A 100 -2.15 12.07 8.36
C GLU A 100 -3.15 10.93 8.35
N ARG A 101 -4.28 11.15 8.99
CA ARG A 101 -5.39 10.21 8.90
C ARG A 101 -6.18 10.48 7.63
N ARG A 102 -6.22 9.47 6.74
CA ARG A 102 -7.02 9.49 5.51
C ARG A 102 -8.02 8.33 5.53
N GLY A 103 -9.28 8.65 5.86
CA GLY A 103 -10.31 7.65 6.08
C GLY A 103 -9.96 6.72 7.25
N ALA A 104 -9.95 5.42 7.01
CA ALA A 104 -9.62 4.39 8.01
C ALA A 104 -8.11 4.11 8.16
N ARG A 105 -7.23 4.91 7.54
CA ARG A 105 -5.78 4.68 7.55
C ARG A 105 -5.01 5.93 7.93
N THR A 106 -3.92 5.73 8.67
CA THR A 106 -2.88 6.73 8.89
C THR A 106 -1.79 6.50 7.86
N VAL A 107 -1.47 7.52 7.08
CA VAL A 107 -0.46 7.49 6.01
C VAL A 107 0.58 8.56 6.27
N VAL A 108 1.76 8.40 5.70
CA VAL A 108 2.79 9.43 5.76
C VAL A 108 2.73 10.26 4.50
N SER A 109 2.54 11.56 4.65
CA SER A 109 2.54 12.55 3.57
C SER A 109 3.82 13.37 3.63
N VAL A 110 4.43 13.55 2.47
CA VAL A 110 5.61 14.41 2.24
C VAL A 110 5.13 15.70 1.63
N TYR A 111 5.45 16.82 2.24
CA TYR A 111 5.14 18.15 1.72
C TYR A 111 6.35 18.70 0.97
N LEU A 112 6.11 19.18 -0.23
CA LEU A 112 7.14 19.71 -1.12
C LEU A 112 7.13 21.24 -1.08
N ASP A 113 8.25 21.84 -1.47
CA ASP A 113 8.44 23.29 -1.63
C ASP A 113 7.46 23.93 -2.63
N SER A 114 6.98 23.15 -3.59
CA SER A 114 5.95 23.57 -4.55
C SER A 114 4.54 23.68 -3.94
N GLY A 115 4.35 23.35 -2.65
CA GLY A 115 3.04 23.26 -2.01
C GLY A 115 2.29 21.94 -2.30
N ALA A 116 2.83 21.08 -3.14
CA ALA A 116 2.26 19.76 -3.39
C ALA A 116 2.53 18.80 -2.22
N SER A 117 1.65 17.83 -2.01
CA SER A 117 1.87 16.74 -1.06
C SER A 117 1.87 15.39 -1.77
N VAL A 118 2.87 14.58 -1.47
CA VAL A 118 3.03 13.22 -1.99
C VAL A 118 2.79 12.23 -0.87
N GLN A 119 1.84 11.33 -1.06
CA GLN A 119 1.57 10.27 -0.09
C GLN A 119 2.55 9.12 -0.31
N LEU A 120 3.26 8.72 0.74
CA LEU A 120 4.13 7.55 0.70
C LEU A 120 3.32 6.26 0.61
N ARG A 121 3.85 5.29 -0.13
CA ARG A 121 3.24 3.95 -0.28
C ARG A 121 3.39 3.11 0.98
N ALA A 122 4.47 3.32 1.74
CA ALA A 122 4.74 2.75 3.05
C ALA A 122 5.68 3.70 3.81
N PRO A 123 5.64 3.75 5.15
CA PRO A 123 4.72 3.03 6.02
C PRO A 123 3.31 3.63 6.04
N TYR A 124 2.33 2.80 6.32
CA TYR A 124 0.96 3.22 6.65
C TYR A 124 0.36 2.23 7.67
N SER A 125 -0.61 2.69 8.45
CA SER A 125 -1.33 1.83 9.40
C SER A 125 -2.82 2.11 9.34
N GLY A 126 -3.65 1.11 9.65
CA GLY A 126 -5.10 1.22 9.64
C GLY A 126 -5.76 0.07 10.38
N GLU A 127 -7.05 -0.06 10.21
CA GLU A 127 -7.84 -1.11 10.84
C GLU A 127 -7.73 -2.45 10.11
N LEU A 128 -8.07 -3.53 10.81
CA LEU A 128 -8.04 -4.91 10.29
C LEU A 128 -6.66 -5.27 9.70
N PHE A 129 -6.66 -5.78 8.48
CA PHE A 129 -5.42 -6.18 7.78
C PHE A 129 -4.50 -5.03 7.40
N ALA A 130 -4.88 -3.77 7.60
CA ALA A 130 -4.04 -2.62 7.32
C ALA A 130 -3.18 -2.19 8.52
N ALA A 131 -3.32 -2.82 9.68
CA ALA A 131 -2.52 -2.52 10.86
C ALA A 131 -1.03 -2.81 10.63
N ASP A 132 -0.20 -1.87 11.07
CA ASP A 132 1.27 -2.05 11.13
C ASP A 132 1.71 -1.79 12.57
N PRO A 133 2.07 -2.84 13.34
CA PRO A 133 2.49 -2.70 14.73
C PRO A 133 3.78 -1.90 14.89
N GLN A 134 4.56 -1.73 13.84
CA GLN A 134 5.80 -0.98 13.83
C GLN A 134 5.67 0.41 13.18
N PHE A 135 4.46 0.88 12.92
CA PHE A 135 4.22 2.14 12.21
C PHE A 135 4.92 3.32 12.86
N GLU A 136 4.76 3.50 14.17
CA GLU A 136 5.36 4.61 14.91
C GLU A 136 6.89 4.58 14.86
N MET A 137 7.48 3.39 14.99
CA MET A 137 8.93 3.22 14.89
C MET A 137 9.44 3.56 13.48
N LYS A 138 8.72 3.13 12.43
CA LYS A 138 9.05 3.46 11.04
C LYS A 138 8.90 4.95 10.76
N LEU A 139 7.84 5.58 11.31
CA LEU A 139 7.61 7.02 11.20
C LEU A 139 8.73 7.80 11.90
N PHE A 140 9.14 7.36 13.09
CA PHE A 140 10.25 7.97 13.82
C PHE A 140 11.56 7.87 13.03
N ALA A 141 11.89 6.68 12.52
CA ALA A 141 13.08 6.46 11.70
C ALA A 141 13.09 7.36 10.44
N LEU A 142 11.94 7.47 9.76
CA LEU A 142 11.76 8.32 8.60
C LEU A 142 11.98 9.81 8.94
N SER A 143 11.37 10.26 10.03
CA SER A 143 11.50 11.65 10.51
C SER A 143 12.93 11.97 10.92
N HIS A 144 13.63 11.02 11.52
CA HIS A 144 15.04 11.16 11.90
C HIS A 144 15.95 11.29 10.66
N LEU A 145 15.76 10.42 9.66
CA LEU A 145 16.48 10.49 8.39
C LEU A 145 16.26 11.83 7.67
N TRP A 146 15.03 12.30 7.60
CA TRP A 146 14.71 13.59 7.02
C TRP A 146 15.41 14.75 7.75
N ARG A 147 15.35 14.79 9.08
CA ARG A 147 16.01 15.81 9.88
C ARG A 147 17.52 15.79 9.69
N SER A 148 18.14 14.62 9.66
CA SER A 148 19.57 14.50 9.45
C SER A 148 20.03 15.03 8.10
N HIS A 149 19.22 14.87 7.05
CA HIS A 149 19.51 15.45 5.74
C HIS A 149 19.26 16.96 5.66
N ARG A 150 18.20 17.45 6.31
CA ARG A 150 17.84 18.85 6.26
C ARG A 150 18.76 19.75 7.09
N PHE A 151 19.20 19.28 8.24
CA PHE A 151 19.99 20.08 9.19
C PHE A 151 21.46 19.70 9.23
N GLY A 152 21.95 18.92 8.24
CA GLY A 152 23.38 18.61 8.11
C GLY A 152 23.91 17.70 9.20
N GLY A 153 23.12 16.72 9.65
CA GLY A 153 23.57 15.68 10.58
C GLY A 153 24.38 16.24 11.75
N LEU A 154 23.73 16.88 12.71
CA LEU A 154 24.44 17.20 13.97
C LEU A 154 24.84 15.87 14.62
N PRO A 155 26.15 15.64 14.85
CA PRO A 155 26.57 14.48 15.64
C PRO A 155 26.03 14.68 17.05
N THR A 156 25.28 13.70 17.52
CA THR A 156 24.97 13.56 18.94
C THR A 156 26.13 12.92 19.65
#